data_0f77592707560bb72e254f22dee48a94
#
_entry.id   0f77592707560bb72e254f22dee48a94
#
_cell.length_a   1.000
_cell.length_b   1.000
_cell.length_c   1.000
_cell.angle_alpha   90.00
_cell.angle_beta   90.00
_cell.angle_gamma   90.00
#
_symmetry.space_group_name_H-M   'P 1'
#
loop_
_entity.id
_entity.type
_entity.pdbx_description
1 polymer ?
#
loop_
_entity_poly.entity_id
_entity_poly.type
_entity_poly.pdbx_seq_one_letter_code
_entity_poly.pdbx_strand_id
1 'polypeptide(L)'
;VCTRTFPIHYAKDYLKGELQPKRADAHPSGSQSAAASNCRVEETDTLITLRSSAVTVSFRKSDATITSVTRNADGRIIPLKDGPVAVGMKMVLADLSARMENGDAVLCARYRGAADSIVWRLAPDGLLSMDAVLLNRASGGGGFDDAFTDTEVLNLGLTFSYPESECSGMRWMGRGPYRVWKNRIPGANYGVWQKDYNNTITGESTERLVYPEFKGYHANLYWATLQSSTAPFTVYAASDGIFLRVFTPEEPHGRQDGLNTMPDFPAGDISFLLDIPAIRCFKPISQHGPQSQPGIIRIKKGDEGLRLNLMFDFR
;
A
#
# COMPACT_ATOMS: atom_id res chain seq x y z
N VAL A 1 7.68 -4.12 34.05
CA VAL A 1 6.86 -5.17 33.43
C VAL A 1 6.80 -4.85 31.93
N CYS A 2 7.28 -5.73 31.08
CA CYS A 2 7.20 -5.57 29.64
C CYS A 2 5.96 -6.31 29.13
N THR A 3 4.97 -5.58 28.63
CA THR A 3 3.77 -6.16 28.01
C THR A 3 4.02 -6.26 26.51
N ARG A 4 3.84 -7.45 25.94
CA ARG A 4 3.88 -7.68 24.48
C ARG A 4 2.52 -8.12 24.01
N THR A 5 2.06 -7.53 22.91
CA THR A 5 0.82 -7.91 22.25
C THR A 5 1.14 -8.65 20.96
N PHE A 6 0.40 -9.72 20.70
CA PHE A 6 0.53 -10.55 19.49
C PHE A 6 -0.83 -10.64 18.81
N PRO A 7 -0.89 -10.62 17.48
CA PRO A 7 -2.14 -10.87 16.78
C PRO A 7 -2.54 -12.34 16.92
N ILE A 8 -3.84 -12.59 17.05
CA ILE A 8 -4.41 -13.94 17.06
C ILE A 8 -4.65 -14.41 15.61
N HIS A 9 -4.94 -13.49 14.71
CA HIS A 9 -5.22 -13.76 13.30
C HIS A 9 -4.27 -12.99 12.39
N TYR A 10 -3.98 -13.53 11.23
CA TYR A 10 -3.28 -12.83 10.17
C TYR A 10 -4.22 -11.80 9.49
N ALA A 11 -3.64 -10.77 8.86
CA ALA A 11 -4.41 -9.71 8.23
C ALA A 11 -5.42 -10.23 7.19
N LYS A 12 -5.01 -11.19 6.36
CA LYS A 12 -5.87 -11.85 5.36
C LYS A 12 -7.08 -12.58 5.98
N ASP A 13 -6.92 -13.13 7.18
CA ASP A 13 -8.00 -13.86 7.88
C ASP A 13 -8.93 -12.90 8.61
N TYR A 14 -8.38 -11.79 9.14
CA TYR A 14 -9.17 -10.70 9.71
C TYR A 14 -10.13 -10.11 8.66
N LEU A 15 -9.63 -9.86 7.45
CA LEU A 15 -10.44 -9.37 6.34
C LEU A 15 -11.61 -10.29 6.00
N LYS A 16 -11.40 -11.59 6.01
CA LYS A 16 -12.48 -12.56 5.78
C LYS A 16 -13.59 -12.44 6.83
N GLY A 17 -13.23 -12.25 8.11
CA GLY A 17 -14.18 -12.04 9.20
C GLY A 17 -14.96 -10.73 9.10
N GLU A 18 -14.30 -9.63 8.75
CA GLU A 18 -14.90 -8.28 8.72
C GLU A 18 -15.73 -8.00 7.46
N LEU A 19 -15.34 -8.55 6.32
CA LEU A 19 -15.98 -8.23 5.03
C LEU A 19 -16.94 -9.31 4.53
N GLN A 20 -16.75 -10.57 4.93
CA GLN A 20 -17.65 -11.66 4.53
C GLN A 20 -19.05 -11.62 5.18
N PRO A 21 -19.26 -11.19 6.45
CA PRO A 21 -20.61 -11.12 6.98
C PRO A 21 -21.52 -10.16 6.20
N LYS A 22 -20.97 -9.08 5.67
CA LYS A 22 -21.73 -8.13 4.85
C LYS A 22 -22.15 -8.70 3.49
N ARG A 23 -21.49 -9.77 3.02
CA ARG A 23 -21.84 -10.50 1.79
C ARG A 23 -22.72 -11.74 2.07
N ALA A 24 -22.57 -12.36 3.25
CA ALA A 24 -23.30 -13.59 3.61
C ALA A 24 -24.71 -13.36 4.15
N ASP A 25 -25.00 -12.18 4.69
CA ASP A 25 -26.35 -11.83 5.18
C ASP A 25 -27.35 -11.51 4.05
N ALA A 26 -26.91 -11.53 2.80
CA ALA A 26 -27.77 -11.61 1.62
C ALA A 26 -28.22 -13.07 1.41
N HIS A 27 -29.00 -13.63 2.36
CA HIS A 27 -29.66 -14.91 2.16
C HIS A 27 -30.62 -14.82 0.95
N PRO A 28 -30.52 -15.72 -0.02
CA PRO A 28 -31.49 -15.82 -1.09
C PRO A 28 -32.70 -16.63 -0.62
N SER A 29 -33.58 -16.01 0.15
CA SER A 29 -34.93 -16.55 0.30
C SER A 29 -35.89 -15.63 -0.44
N GLY A 30 -36.18 -16.00 -1.66
CA GLY A 30 -37.10 -15.32 -2.57
C GLY A 30 -36.43 -15.02 -3.89
N SER A 31 -37.07 -15.41 -4.96
CA SER A 31 -36.71 -15.16 -6.35
C SER A 31 -36.29 -13.70 -6.57
N GLN A 32 -35.02 -13.39 -6.35
CA GLN A 32 -34.43 -12.15 -6.81
C GLN A 32 -34.13 -12.35 -8.30
N SER A 33 -34.89 -11.66 -9.12
CA SER A 33 -34.44 -11.25 -10.44
C SER A 33 -33.00 -10.79 -10.29
N ALA A 34 -32.07 -11.33 -11.10
CA ALA A 34 -30.70 -10.88 -11.17
C ALA A 34 -30.71 -9.35 -11.26
N ALA A 35 -30.48 -8.69 -10.13
CA ALA A 35 -30.26 -7.25 -10.10
C ALA A 35 -29.06 -7.05 -11.01
N ALA A 36 -29.28 -6.36 -12.14
CA ALA A 36 -28.26 -6.07 -13.09
C ALA A 36 -27.05 -5.53 -12.32
N SER A 37 -25.88 -6.15 -12.46
CA SER A 37 -24.67 -5.70 -11.80
C SER A 37 -24.48 -4.24 -12.16
N ASN A 38 -24.50 -3.36 -11.16
CA ASN A 38 -24.38 -1.92 -11.39
C ASN A 38 -22.92 -1.51 -11.74
N CYS A 39 -22.04 -2.49 -11.93
CA CYS A 39 -20.69 -2.24 -12.41
C CYS A 39 -20.67 -2.12 -13.93
N ARG A 40 -19.78 -1.27 -14.42
CA ARG A 40 -19.48 -1.12 -15.84
C ARG A 40 -18.05 -0.69 -16.08
N VAL A 41 -17.55 -1.03 -17.27
CA VAL A 41 -16.27 -0.57 -17.80
C VAL A 41 -16.57 0.42 -18.90
N GLU A 42 -15.94 1.59 -18.84
CA GLU A 42 -16.03 2.62 -19.88
C GLU A 42 -14.61 2.89 -20.40
N GLU A 43 -14.45 3.04 -21.69
CA GLU A 43 -13.17 3.31 -22.33
C GLU A 43 -13.24 4.54 -23.21
N THR A 44 -12.19 5.36 -23.14
CA THR A 44 -11.89 6.44 -24.07
C THR A 44 -10.52 6.19 -24.71
N ASP A 45 -10.05 7.10 -25.55
CA ASP A 45 -8.71 6.99 -26.16
C ASP A 45 -7.58 6.92 -25.12
N THR A 46 -7.72 7.60 -23.98
CA THR A 46 -6.66 7.78 -22.98
C THR A 46 -6.95 7.13 -21.63
N LEU A 47 -8.20 6.82 -21.32
CA LEU A 47 -8.64 6.33 -20.01
C LEU A 47 -9.45 5.04 -20.11
N ILE A 48 -9.33 4.21 -19.08
CA ILE A 48 -10.27 3.16 -18.72
C ILE A 48 -10.89 3.52 -17.38
N THR A 49 -12.22 3.49 -17.29
CA THR A 49 -12.97 3.82 -16.09
C THR A 49 -13.77 2.61 -15.61
N LEU A 50 -13.53 2.21 -14.37
CA LEU A 50 -14.34 1.24 -13.65
C LEU A 50 -15.37 2.01 -12.83
N ARG A 51 -16.64 1.66 -12.97
CA ARG A 51 -17.72 2.33 -12.24
C ARG A 51 -18.63 1.32 -11.54
N SER A 52 -18.95 1.58 -10.28
CA SER A 52 -20.04 0.95 -9.52
C SER A 52 -21.09 2.01 -9.13
N SER A 53 -22.11 1.61 -8.39
CA SER A 53 -23.05 2.58 -7.80
C SER A 53 -22.38 3.52 -6.78
N ALA A 54 -21.37 3.04 -6.06
CA ALA A 54 -20.75 3.77 -4.96
C ALA A 54 -19.49 4.55 -5.36
N VAL A 55 -18.69 4.02 -6.30
CA VAL A 55 -17.36 4.54 -6.62
C VAL A 55 -17.11 4.51 -8.12
N THR A 56 -16.40 5.50 -8.61
CA THR A 56 -15.86 5.58 -9.97
C THR A 56 -14.35 5.75 -9.89
N VAL A 57 -13.59 4.89 -10.59
CA VAL A 57 -12.14 4.93 -10.64
C VAL A 57 -11.67 4.96 -12.08
N SER A 58 -10.87 5.95 -12.46
CA SER A 58 -10.31 6.09 -13.80
C SER A 58 -8.82 5.81 -13.81
N PHE A 59 -8.38 5.08 -14.83
CA PHE A 59 -6.99 4.68 -15.04
C PHE A 59 -6.47 5.22 -16.36
N ARG A 60 -5.23 5.67 -16.39
CA ARG A 60 -4.54 6.11 -17.59
C ARG A 60 -4.10 4.90 -18.42
N LYS A 61 -4.41 4.88 -19.71
CA LYS A 61 -4.06 3.75 -20.59
C LYS A 61 -2.57 3.58 -20.83
N SER A 62 -1.78 4.65 -20.74
CA SER A 62 -0.33 4.60 -21.02
C SER A 62 0.48 3.85 -19.97
N ASP A 63 0.01 3.78 -18.71
CA ASP A 63 0.77 3.23 -17.58
C ASP A 63 -0.10 2.48 -16.57
N ALA A 64 -1.41 2.46 -16.77
CA ALA A 64 -2.42 1.88 -15.89
C ALA A 64 -2.42 2.46 -14.47
N THR A 65 -2.02 3.72 -14.28
CA THR A 65 -2.10 4.42 -13.01
C THR A 65 -3.47 5.06 -12.81
N ILE A 66 -3.91 5.16 -11.55
CA ILE A 66 -5.14 5.87 -11.17
C ILE A 66 -4.97 7.36 -11.51
N THR A 67 -5.94 7.93 -12.22
CA THR A 67 -6.00 9.38 -12.48
C THR A 67 -7.00 10.09 -11.60
N SER A 68 -8.09 9.39 -11.23
CA SER A 68 -9.11 9.94 -10.35
C SER A 68 -9.89 8.83 -9.64
N VAL A 69 -10.31 9.13 -8.42
CA VAL A 69 -11.26 8.33 -7.65
C VAL A 69 -12.38 9.26 -7.20
N THR A 70 -13.61 8.89 -7.50
CA THR A 70 -14.79 9.68 -7.12
C THR A 70 -15.75 8.82 -6.30
N ARG A 71 -16.14 9.32 -5.13
CA ARG A 71 -17.24 8.78 -4.35
C ARG A 71 -18.56 9.27 -4.97
N ASN A 72 -19.36 8.34 -5.48
CA ASN A 72 -20.55 8.71 -6.24
C ASN A 72 -21.70 9.29 -5.37
N ALA A 73 -21.73 8.93 -4.08
CA ALA A 73 -22.80 9.39 -3.17
C ALA A 73 -22.83 10.91 -2.98
N ASP A 74 -21.69 11.56 -2.98
CA ASP A 74 -21.55 13.00 -2.72
C ASP A 74 -20.70 13.74 -3.78
N GLY A 75 -20.22 13.01 -4.80
CA GLY A 75 -19.38 13.55 -5.87
C GLY A 75 -17.97 13.94 -5.43
N ARG A 76 -17.55 13.61 -4.21
CA ARG A 76 -16.23 13.98 -3.70
C ARG A 76 -15.13 13.21 -4.41
N ILE A 77 -14.06 13.95 -4.75
CA ILE A 77 -12.85 13.38 -5.33
C ILE A 77 -11.90 13.02 -4.18
N ILE A 78 -11.47 11.78 -4.14
CA ILE A 78 -10.43 11.31 -3.24
C ILE A 78 -9.10 11.54 -3.92
N PRO A 79 -8.17 12.30 -3.31
CA PRO A 79 -6.96 12.77 -3.99
C PRO A 79 -5.85 11.71 -4.09
N LEU A 80 -6.19 10.43 -4.10
CA LEU A 80 -5.27 9.31 -4.34
C LEU A 80 -5.14 9.09 -5.84
N LYS A 81 -3.93 9.26 -6.39
CA LYS A 81 -3.67 9.20 -7.84
C LYS A 81 -2.24 8.80 -8.16
N ASP A 82 -1.92 8.77 -9.47
CA ASP A 82 -0.58 8.54 -10.04
C ASP A 82 0.13 7.31 -9.46
N GLY A 83 -0.65 6.29 -9.13
CA GLY A 83 -0.24 4.96 -8.68
C GLY A 83 -1.16 3.88 -9.23
N PRO A 84 -0.76 2.61 -9.11
CA PRO A 84 0.44 2.13 -8.42
C PRO A 84 1.71 2.31 -9.25
N VAL A 85 2.79 2.72 -8.61
CA VAL A 85 4.14 2.78 -9.18
C VAL A 85 5.09 2.01 -8.28
N ALA A 86 6.00 1.24 -8.86
CA ALA A 86 6.96 0.48 -8.07
C ALA A 86 7.94 1.40 -7.34
N VAL A 87 8.17 1.13 -6.07
CA VAL A 87 9.09 1.91 -5.25
C VAL A 87 10.53 1.53 -5.60
N GLY A 88 11.34 2.53 -6.01
CA GLY A 88 12.76 2.37 -6.27
C GLY A 88 13.13 1.52 -7.49
N MET A 89 12.16 1.07 -8.29
CA MET A 89 12.37 0.23 -9.47
C MET A 89 11.53 0.70 -10.65
N LYS A 90 11.96 0.37 -11.86
CA LYS A 90 11.18 0.62 -13.09
C LYS A 90 10.07 -0.42 -13.23
N MET A 91 8.90 0.06 -13.63
CA MET A 91 7.74 -0.73 -14.00
C MET A 91 7.18 -0.15 -15.31
N VAL A 92 7.14 -0.96 -16.36
CA VAL A 92 6.71 -0.52 -17.70
C VAL A 92 5.52 -1.35 -18.13
N LEU A 93 4.42 -0.69 -18.46
CA LEU A 93 3.21 -1.36 -18.94
C LEU A 93 3.49 -2.09 -20.26
N ALA A 94 3.13 -3.35 -20.32
CA ALA A 94 3.30 -4.21 -21.50
C ALA A 94 1.95 -4.55 -22.15
N ASP A 95 0.89 -4.70 -21.36
CA ASP A 95 -0.46 -5.03 -21.85
C ASP A 95 -1.51 -4.50 -20.86
N LEU A 96 -2.65 -4.09 -21.38
CA LEU A 96 -3.76 -3.57 -20.59
C LEU A 96 -5.09 -4.02 -21.19
N SER A 97 -5.95 -4.59 -20.36
CA SER A 97 -7.29 -4.98 -20.74
C SER A 97 -8.30 -4.73 -19.61
N ALA A 98 -9.53 -4.46 -20.00
CA ALA A 98 -10.63 -4.34 -19.04
C ALA A 98 -11.85 -5.12 -19.51
N ARG A 99 -12.61 -5.65 -18.56
CA ARG A 99 -13.80 -6.45 -18.84
C ARG A 99 -14.75 -6.51 -17.65
N MET A 100 -15.96 -6.93 -17.93
CA MET A 100 -16.87 -7.36 -16.86
C MET A 100 -16.63 -8.86 -16.58
N GLU A 101 -16.57 -9.22 -15.29
CA GLU A 101 -16.36 -10.59 -14.85
C GLU A 101 -17.18 -10.88 -13.59
N ASN A 102 -18.14 -11.79 -13.69
CA ASN A 102 -19.03 -12.18 -12.58
C ASN A 102 -19.74 -11.00 -11.86
N GLY A 103 -20.03 -9.94 -12.61
CA GLY A 103 -20.68 -8.73 -12.08
C GLY A 103 -19.71 -7.64 -11.59
N ASP A 104 -18.43 -7.94 -11.48
CA ASP A 104 -17.39 -6.97 -11.15
C ASP A 104 -16.81 -6.32 -12.42
N ALA A 105 -16.35 -5.07 -12.31
CA ALA A 105 -15.55 -4.42 -13.35
C ALA A 105 -14.06 -4.67 -13.06
N VAL A 106 -13.35 -5.28 -14.01
CA VAL A 106 -11.98 -5.77 -13.85
C VAL A 106 -11.05 -5.10 -14.85
N LEU A 107 -9.92 -4.59 -14.35
CA LEU A 107 -8.79 -4.10 -15.14
C LEU A 107 -7.58 -4.99 -14.88
N CYS A 108 -7.00 -5.53 -15.94
CA CYS A 108 -5.79 -6.34 -15.88
C CYS A 108 -4.65 -5.60 -16.59
N ALA A 109 -3.60 -5.29 -15.84
CA ALA A 109 -2.38 -4.67 -16.36
C ALA A 109 -1.21 -5.65 -16.21
N ARG A 110 -0.45 -5.86 -17.29
CA ARG A 110 0.78 -6.64 -17.30
C ARG A 110 1.95 -5.71 -17.50
N TYR A 111 3.03 -5.99 -16.81
CA TYR A 111 4.19 -5.12 -16.78
C TYR A 111 5.48 -5.88 -17.08
N ARG A 112 6.52 -5.12 -17.38
CA ARG A 112 7.93 -5.55 -17.36
C ARG A 112 8.64 -4.79 -16.27
N GLY A 113 9.57 -5.45 -15.59
CA GLY A 113 10.35 -4.82 -14.53
C GLY A 113 9.90 -5.26 -13.13
N ALA A 114 9.61 -4.34 -12.24
CA ALA A 114 9.32 -4.61 -10.83
C ALA A 114 8.01 -5.36 -10.59
N ALA A 115 7.03 -5.22 -11.47
CA ALA A 115 5.78 -5.96 -11.41
C ALA A 115 5.62 -6.86 -12.64
N ASP A 116 4.91 -7.97 -12.48
CA ASP A 116 4.44 -8.82 -13.58
C ASP A 116 3.02 -8.49 -13.94
N SER A 117 2.16 -8.36 -12.95
CA SER A 117 0.75 -8.02 -13.15
C SER A 117 0.17 -7.29 -11.96
N ILE A 118 -0.80 -6.43 -12.26
CA ILE A 118 -1.69 -5.83 -11.26
C ILE A 118 -3.10 -5.98 -11.79
N VAL A 119 -3.96 -6.63 -11.01
CA VAL A 119 -5.36 -6.82 -11.32
C VAL A 119 -6.19 -5.97 -10.36
N TRP A 120 -6.96 -5.07 -10.91
CA TRP A 120 -7.95 -4.30 -10.19
C TRP A 120 -9.34 -4.88 -10.40
N ARG A 121 -10.10 -4.98 -9.33
CA ARG A 121 -11.47 -5.48 -9.37
C ARG A 121 -12.37 -4.58 -8.54
N LEU A 122 -13.30 -3.89 -9.19
CA LEU A 122 -14.31 -3.09 -8.55
C LEU A 122 -15.60 -3.91 -8.43
N ALA A 123 -15.99 -4.19 -7.19
CA ALA A 123 -17.21 -4.92 -6.90
C ALA A 123 -18.46 -4.00 -6.91
N PRO A 124 -19.67 -4.55 -7.09
CA PRO A 124 -20.92 -3.77 -7.10
C PRO A 124 -21.16 -2.94 -5.83
N ASP A 125 -20.65 -3.41 -4.69
CA ASP A 125 -20.72 -2.71 -3.41
C ASP A 125 -19.73 -1.53 -3.29
N GLY A 126 -18.85 -1.34 -4.29
CA GLY A 126 -17.88 -0.23 -4.36
C GLY A 126 -16.52 -0.54 -3.73
N LEU A 127 -16.29 -1.76 -3.23
CA LEU A 127 -14.95 -2.16 -2.81
C LEU A 127 -14.05 -2.39 -4.03
N LEU A 128 -12.85 -1.81 -4.00
CA LEU A 128 -11.84 -1.96 -5.04
C LEU A 128 -10.69 -2.81 -4.53
N SER A 129 -10.53 -4.03 -5.04
CA SER A 129 -9.36 -4.85 -4.73
C SER A 129 -8.23 -4.61 -5.74
N MET A 130 -7.00 -4.75 -5.26
CA MET A 130 -5.77 -4.74 -6.04
C MET A 130 -4.97 -6.01 -5.70
N ASP A 131 -4.75 -6.84 -6.70
CA ASP A 131 -3.91 -8.03 -6.59
C ASP A 131 -2.66 -7.84 -7.46
N ALA A 132 -1.52 -7.60 -6.83
CA ALA A 132 -0.25 -7.37 -7.50
C ALA A 132 0.69 -8.57 -7.32
N VAL A 133 1.37 -8.93 -8.40
CA VAL A 133 2.47 -9.90 -8.42
C VAL A 133 3.74 -9.13 -8.78
N LEU A 134 4.70 -9.13 -7.86
CA LEU A 134 5.95 -8.41 -7.97
C LEU A 134 7.11 -9.40 -8.17
N LEU A 135 8.03 -9.08 -9.06
CA LEU A 135 9.29 -9.79 -9.25
C LEU A 135 9.15 -11.32 -9.42
N ASN A 136 8.22 -11.76 -10.26
CA ASN A 136 8.09 -13.17 -10.62
C ASN A 136 9.23 -13.60 -11.57
N ARG A 137 9.97 -14.62 -11.21
CA ARG A 137 11.10 -15.18 -11.96
C ARG A 137 10.91 -16.66 -12.31
N ALA A 138 9.75 -17.24 -11.97
CA ALA A 138 9.47 -18.66 -12.15
C ALA A 138 9.51 -19.06 -13.63
N SER A 139 9.00 -18.23 -14.53
CA SER A 139 8.90 -18.54 -15.97
C SER A 139 10.06 -18.02 -16.81
N GLY A 140 11.06 -17.41 -16.24
CA GLY A 140 12.18 -16.78 -16.98
C GLY A 140 11.77 -15.59 -17.88
N GLY A 141 10.50 -15.20 -17.85
CA GLY A 141 9.89 -14.26 -18.80
C GLY A 141 9.59 -12.86 -18.28
N GLY A 142 10.01 -12.51 -17.10
CA GLY A 142 9.72 -11.21 -16.54
C GLY A 142 10.68 -10.12 -17.01
N GLY A 143 10.66 -9.73 -18.26
CA GLY A 143 11.18 -8.46 -18.81
C GLY A 143 12.50 -7.84 -18.32
N PHE A 144 13.26 -8.55 -17.49
CA PHE A 144 14.64 -8.25 -17.17
C PHE A 144 15.55 -9.05 -18.10
N ASP A 145 16.65 -8.45 -18.50
CA ASP A 145 17.68 -9.12 -19.29
C ASP A 145 18.02 -10.49 -18.69
N ASP A 146 18.34 -11.47 -19.55
CA ASP A 146 18.79 -12.81 -19.17
C ASP A 146 20.05 -12.82 -18.28
N ALA A 147 20.67 -11.66 -18.08
CA ALA A 147 21.80 -11.41 -17.18
C ALA A 147 21.37 -11.11 -15.73
N PHE A 148 20.10 -11.37 -15.36
CA PHE A 148 19.63 -11.09 -14.01
C PHE A 148 20.33 -12.00 -12.99
N THR A 149 21.30 -11.42 -12.31
CA THR A 149 21.88 -11.94 -11.07
C THR A 149 20.93 -11.65 -9.91
N ASP A 150 21.09 -12.30 -8.78
CA ASP A 150 20.34 -12.02 -7.54
C ASP A 150 20.16 -10.53 -7.34
N THR A 151 18.90 -10.08 -7.27
CA THR A 151 18.60 -8.66 -7.05
C THR A 151 18.27 -8.43 -5.58
N GLU A 152 18.91 -7.43 -5.05
CA GLU A 152 18.62 -6.89 -3.72
C GLU A 152 17.74 -5.67 -3.86
N VAL A 153 16.54 -5.73 -3.29
CA VAL A 153 15.56 -4.63 -3.37
C VAL A 153 15.23 -4.13 -1.98
N LEU A 154 15.46 -2.84 -1.76
CA LEU A 154 14.96 -2.10 -0.61
C LEU A 154 13.56 -1.56 -0.91
N ASN A 155 12.71 -1.48 0.10
CA ASN A 155 11.38 -0.89 -0.04
C ASN A 155 10.52 -1.50 -1.17
N LEU A 156 10.64 -2.81 -1.41
CA LEU A 156 9.84 -3.46 -2.45
C LEU A 156 8.35 -3.27 -2.19
N GLY A 157 7.66 -2.65 -3.13
CA GLY A 157 6.22 -2.43 -3.06
C GLY A 157 5.74 -1.39 -4.05
N LEU A 158 4.56 -0.86 -3.80
CA LEU A 158 3.86 0.07 -4.67
C LEU A 158 3.53 1.36 -3.93
N THR A 159 3.60 2.48 -4.64
CA THR A 159 3.31 3.80 -4.11
C THR A 159 2.26 4.53 -4.94
N PHE A 160 1.59 5.48 -4.29
CA PHE A 160 0.57 6.35 -4.84
C PHE A 160 0.90 7.78 -4.43
N SER A 161 0.52 8.74 -5.27
CA SER A 161 0.55 10.16 -4.92
C SER A 161 -0.67 10.54 -4.11
N TYR A 162 -0.45 11.32 -3.07
CA TYR A 162 -1.49 11.86 -2.21
C TYR A 162 -1.02 13.22 -1.65
N PRO A 163 -1.76 14.32 -1.84
CA PRO A 163 -1.36 15.62 -1.32
C PRO A 163 -1.28 15.61 0.20
N GLU A 164 -0.11 15.87 0.74
CA GLU A 164 0.12 15.86 2.19
C GLU A 164 -0.77 16.87 2.92
N SER A 165 -1.05 18.03 2.30
CA SER A 165 -1.94 19.07 2.81
C SER A 165 -3.40 18.61 3.03
N GLU A 166 -3.84 17.54 2.36
CA GLU A 166 -5.17 16.97 2.53
C GLU A 166 -5.25 16.00 3.73
N CYS A 167 -4.12 15.56 4.27
CA CYS A 167 -4.07 14.60 5.34
C CYS A 167 -4.24 15.29 6.70
N SER A 168 -5.32 15.00 7.42
CA SER A 168 -5.53 15.49 8.78
C SER A 168 -5.13 14.50 9.86
N GLY A 169 -4.89 13.24 9.50
CA GLY A 169 -4.51 12.20 10.44
C GLY A 169 -4.66 10.79 9.85
N MET A 170 -4.47 9.80 10.70
CA MET A 170 -4.64 8.41 10.35
C MET A 170 -5.13 7.60 11.55
N ARG A 171 -6.01 6.65 11.27
CA ARG A 171 -6.37 5.57 12.20
C ARG A 171 -5.98 4.24 11.57
N TRP A 172 -5.31 3.37 12.32
CA TRP A 172 -4.88 2.08 11.77
C TRP A 172 -4.89 0.96 12.80
N MET A 173 -5.02 -0.26 12.31
CA MET A 173 -4.74 -1.47 13.06
C MET A 173 -3.44 -2.08 12.55
N GLY A 174 -2.50 -2.29 13.44
CA GLY A 174 -1.17 -2.79 13.17
C GLY A 174 -0.23 -2.52 14.34
N ARG A 175 1.08 -2.50 14.08
CA ARG A 175 2.04 -2.11 15.10
C ARG A 175 2.12 -0.59 15.22
N GLY A 176 2.18 -0.11 16.47
CA GLY A 176 2.23 1.31 16.79
C GLY A 176 2.55 1.57 18.27
N PRO A 177 2.27 2.79 18.78
CA PRO A 177 1.75 3.97 18.08
C PRO A 177 2.79 4.72 17.23
N TYR A 178 4.05 4.30 17.28
CA TYR A 178 5.18 4.96 16.65
C TYR A 178 5.38 4.48 15.21
N ARG A 179 5.98 5.33 14.36
CA ARG A 179 6.62 4.84 13.16
C ARG A 179 7.72 3.84 13.53
N VAL A 180 8.01 2.91 12.66
CA VAL A 180 8.96 1.84 12.92
C VAL A 180 10.04 1.77 11.84
N TRP A 181 11.18 1.19 12.22
CA TRP A 181 12.22 0.71 11.33
C TRP A 181 12.32 -0.80 11.50
N LYS A 182 12.85 -1.52 10.54
CA LYS A 182 12.95 -2.99 10.58
C LYS A 182 13.53 -3.50 11.91
N ASN A 183 14.58 -2.88 12.39
CA ASN A 183 15.24 -3.23 13.65
C ASN A 183 14.58 -2.61 14.92
N ARG A 184 13.44 -1.93 14.77
CA ARG A 184 12.67 -1.34 15.87
C ARG A 184 11.27 -1.92 16.02
N ILE A 185 10.85 -2.80 15.11
CA ILE A 185 9.52 -3.44 15.14
C ILE A 185 9.22 -4.09 16.50
N PRO A 186 10.15 -4.79 17.17
CA PRO A 186 9.87 -5.41 18.48
C PRO A 186 9.46 -4.45 19.59
N GLY A 187 9.76 -3.16 19.46
CA GLY A 187 9.36 -2.12 20.42
C GLY A 187 7.92 -1.63 20.26
N ALA A 188 7.28 -1.93 19.14
CA ALA A 188 5.91 -1.52 18.87
C ALA A 188 4.92 -2.64 19.22
N ASN A 189 3.74 -2.26 19.72
CA ASN A 189 2.67 -3.18 20.08
C ASN A 189 1.60 -3.26 18.99
N TYR A 190 0.89 -4.39 18.93
CA TYR A 190 -0.32 -4.50 18.13
C TYR A 190 -1.47 -3.77 18.81
N GLY A 191 -2.26 -3.06 18.03
CA GLY A 191 -3.43 -2.35 18.50
C GLY A 191 -4.13 -1.58 17.39
N VAL A 192 -5.19 -0.89 17.78
CA VAL A 192 -5.83 0.13 16.97
C VAL A 192 -5.34 1.48 17.48
N TRP A 193 -4.73 2.23 16.60
CA TRP A 193 -4.09 3.49 16.90
C TRP A 193 -4.76 4.62 16.12
N GLN A 194 -4.73 5.79 16.65
CA GLN A 194 -5.14 7.02 15.97
C GLN A 194 -4.13 8.11 16.25
N LYS A 195 -3.87 8.92 15.25
CA LYS A 195 -2.92 10.02 15.32
C LYS A 195 -3.32 11.13 14.38
N ASP A 196 -3.33 12.35 14.89
CA ASP A 196 -3.46 13.54 14.07
C ASP A 196 -2.17 13.76 13.28
N TYR A 197 -2.31 14.33 12.10
CA TYR A 197 -1.15 14.68 11.29
C TYR A 197 -0.22 15.61 12.07
N ASN A 198 1.07 15.34 11.99
CA ASN A 198 2.13 16.25 12.43
C ASN A 198 3.34 16.11 11.52
N ASN A 199 4.10 17.19 11.39
CA ASN A 199 5.32 17.26 10.60
C ASN A 199 6.58 17.14 11.48
N THR A 200 6.52 16.34 12.52
CA THR A 200 7.67 16.11 13.41
C THR A 200 8.77 15.37 12.69
N ILE A 201 9.97 15.83 12.88
CA ILE A 201 11.20 15.37 12.26
C ILE A 201 12.06 14.64 13.29
N THR A 202 12.65 13.50 12.92
CA THR A 202 13.61 12.81 13.79
C THR A 202 14.85 13.68 14.01
N GLY A 203 15.21 13.87 15.29
CA GLY A 203 16.36 14.70 15.68
C GLY A 203 16.06 16.19 15.78
N GLU A 204 14.80 16.58 15.67
CA GLU A 204 14.37 17.96 15.93
C GLU A 204 14.50 18.31 17.42
N SER A 205 14.55 19.59 17.75
CA SER A 205 14.60 20.06 19.13
C SER A 205 13.33 19.65 19.90
N THR A 206 13.46 19.48 21.22
CA THR A 206 12.34 19.12 22.09
C THR A 206 11.19 20.14 22.06
N GLU A 207 11.47 21.38 21.70
CA GLU A 207 10.45 22.44 21.58
C GLU A 207 9.54 22.26 20.37
N ARG A 208 10.03 21.57 19.32
CA ARG A 208 9.28 21.30 18.08
C ARG A 208 8.81 19.87 17.95
N LEU A 209 9.18 19.02 18.86
CA LEU A 209 8.90 17.60 18.81
C LEU A 209 7.45 17.34 19.23
N VAL A 210 6.64 16.91 18.27
CA VAL A 210 5.31 16.34 18.52
C VAL A 210 5.42 14.82 18.46
N TYR A 211 5.24 14.18 19.58
CA TYR A 211 5.44 12.74 19.68
C TYR A 211 4.09 12.01 19.89
N PRO A 212 3.87 10.87 19.23
CA PRO A 212 4.75 10.20 18.28
C PRO A 212 4.69 10.80 16.87
N GLU A 213 5.78 10.64 16.10
CA GLU A 213 5.89 11.15 14.73
C GLU A 213 4.84 10.49 13.83
N PHE A 214 4.30 11.27 12.89
CA PHE A 214 3.29 10.81 11.95
C PHE A 214 3.89 10.17 10.69
N LYS A 215 4.87 10.87 10.07
CA LYS A 215 5.46 10.45 8.81
C LYS A 215 6.40 9.25 8.97
N GLY A 216 6.44 8.39 7.98
CA GLY A 216 7.35 7.24 7.92
C GLY A 216 6.64 5.90 7.86
N TYR A 217 7.31 4.84 8.33
CA TYR A 217 6.84 3.46 8.19
C TYR A 217 5.99 3.00 9.37
N HIS A 218 4.92 2.27 9.06
CA HIS A 218 4.06 1.57 10.00
C HIS A 218 4.04 0.08 9.65
N ALA A 219 4.21 -0.81 10.62
CA ALA A 219 4.42 -2.22 10.38
C ALA A 219 3.17 -3.08 10.60
N ASN A 220 3.13 -4.20 9.86
CA ASN A 220 2.13 -5.26 10.01
C ASN A 220 0.70 -4.70 9.97
N LEU A 221 0.43 -4.00 8.89
CA LEU A 221 -0.86 -3.37 8.64
C LEU A 221 -1.98 -4.41 8.49
N TYR A 222 -3.10 -4.16 9.12
CA TYR A 222 -4.38 -4.82 8.86
C TYR A 222 -5.28 -3.90 8.05
N TRP A 223 -5.41 -2.68 8.48
CA TRP A 223 -6.09 -1.62 7.77
C TRP A 223 -5.57 -0.25 8.22
N ALA A 224 -5.71 0.73 7.36
CA ALA A 224 -5.49 2.13 7.69
C ALA A 224 -6.58 2.99 7.05
N THR A 225 -7.15 3.88 7.83
CA THR A 225 -8.01 4.95 7.35
C THR A 225 -7.20 6.24 7.34
N LEU A 226 -6.96 6.78 6.16
CA LEU A 226 -6.41 8.13 6.03
C LEU A 226 -7.54 9.13 6.23
N GLN A 227 -7.37 10.00 7.21
CA GLN A 227 -8.31 11.05 7.53
C GLN A 227 -8.00 12.28 6.69
N SER A 228 -9.03 12.84 6.12
CA SER A 228 -8.94 14.02 5.26
C SER A 228 -10.10 14.95 5.55
N SER A 229 -9.88 16.24 5.37
CA SER A 229 -10.96 17.25 5.45
C SER A 229 -11.98 17.09 4.32
N THR A 230 -11.58 16.50 3.19
CA THR A 230 -12.42 16.32 2.01
C THR A 230 -13.07 14.95 1.94
N ALA A 231 -12.29 13.88 1.89
CA ALA A 231 -12.80 12.52 1.69
C ALA A 231 -11.86 11.48 2.31
N PRO A 232 -12.13 11.01 3.53
CA PRO A 232 -11.38 9.91 4.12
C PRO A 232 -11.61 8.63 3.34
N PHE A 233 -10.63 7.74 3.35
CA PHE A 233 -10.74 6.40 2.78
C PHE A 233 -9.96 5.37 3.60
N THR A 234 -10.33 4.10 3.45
CA THR A 234 -9.68 3.00 4.17
C THR A 234 -9.01 2.04 3.19
N VAL A 235 -7.81 1.59 3.55
CA VAL A 235 -7.12 0.51 2.84
C VAL A 235 -6.93 -0.65 3.80
N TYR A 236 -7.32 -1.84 3.36
CA TYR A 236 -7.14 -3.11 4.08
C TYR A 236 -6.00 -3.89 3.43
N ALA A 237 -5.14 -4.48 4.25
CA ALA A 237 -4.13 -5.43 3.80
C ALA A 237 -4.77 -6.81 3.57
N ALA A 238 -4.77 -7.27 2.33
CA ALA A 238 -5.23 -8.61 1.96
C ALA A 238 -4.06 -9.62 1.84
N SER A 239 -2.84 -9.16 2.07
CA SER A 239 -1.63 -9.96 2.30
C SER A 239 -1.09 -9.71 3.70
N ASP A 240 -0.38 -10.69 4.24
CA ASP A 240 0.22 -10.58 5.58
C ASP A 240 1.53 -9.79 5.54
N GLY A 241 1.88 -9.15 6.66
CA GLY A 241 3.17 -8.51 6.85
C GLY A 241 3.38 -7.20 6.08
N ILE A 242 2.32 -6.61 5.55
CA ILE A 242 2.41 -5.34 4.81
C ILE A 242 2.88 -4.21 5.72
N PHE A 243 3.79 -3.40 5.20
CA PHE A 243 4.18 -2.12 5.77
C PHE A 243 3.49 -0.99 5.02
N LEU A 244 3.02 0.00 5.77
CA LEU A 244 2.52 1.25 5.22
C LEU A 244 3.58 2.33 5.43
N ARG A 245 3.94 3.05 4.38
CA ARG A 245 4.69 4.30 4.49
C ARG A 245 3.77 5.46 4.21
N VAL A 246 3.77 6.44 5.11
CA VAL A 246 2.99 7.67 5.00
C VAL A 246 3.97 8.84 4.94
N PHE A 247 4.04 9.49 3.82
CA PHE A 247 4.88 10.64 3.49
C PHE A 247 6.38 10.45 3.77
N THR A 248 7.16 11.42 3.37
CA THR A 248 8.60 11.47 3.64
C THR A 248 8.86 12.45 4.78
N PRO A 249 9.44 11.99 5.90
CA PRO A 249 9.89 12.90 6.94
C PRO A 249 10.93 13.88 6.39
N GLU A 250 10.81 15.14 6.76
CA GLU A 250 11.82 16.15 6.43
C GLU A 250 13.13 15.90 7.18
N GLU A 251 14.20 16.50 6.73
CA GLU A 251 15.47 16.47 7.47
C GLU A 251 15.43 17.44 8.64
N PRO A 252 16.03 17.08 9.81
CA PRO A 252 16.11 17.96 10.97
C PRO A 252 16.89 19.24 10.64
N HIS A 253 16.41 20.37 11.17
CA HIS A 253 17.16 21.63 11.06
C HIS A 253 18.46 21.54 11.89
N GLY A 254 19.55 22.05 11.33
CA GLY A 254 20.86 22.04 11.98
C GLY A 254 21.51 20.65 12.06
N ARG A 255 21.10 19.72 11.21
CA ARG A 255 21.74 18.41 11.05
C ARG A 255 23.25 18.59 10.82
N GLN A 256 24.05 17.87 11.62
CA GLN A 256 25.49 17.75 11.38
C GLN A 256 25.74 16.54 10.48
N ASP A 257 26.52 16.73 9.43
CA ASP A 257 26.92 15.65 8.52
C ASP A 257 27.59 14.50 9.30
N GLY A 258 27.17 13.28 8.99
CA GLY A 258 27.71 12.06 9.60
C GLY A 258 27.06 11.62 10.91
N LEU A 259 26.25 12.45 11.57
CA LEU A 259 25.59 12.09 12.83
C LEU A 259 24.18 11.54 12.66
N ASN A 260 23.57 11.75 11.51
CA ASN A 260 22.23 11.26 11.26
C ASN A 260 22.24 9.84 10.72
N THR A 261 21.49 8.97 11.38
CA THR A 261 21.38 7.56 11.04
C THR A 261 20.07 7.23 10.29
N MET A 262 19.28 8.26 9.93
CA MET A 262 18.04 8.06 9.19
C MET A 262 18.37 7.66 7.74
N PRO A 263 17.88 6.50 7.25
CA PRO A 263 18.03 6.12 5.85
C PRO A 263 17.24 7.06 4.94
N ASP A 264 17.66 7.15 3.69
CA ASP A 264 16.92 7.87 2.67
C ASP A 264 15.56 7.21 2.44
N PHE A 265 14.52 8.05 2.30
CA PHE A 265 13.20 7.58 1.93
C PHE A 265 13.06 7.58 0.41
N PRO A 266 12.47 6.54 -0.17
CA PRO A 266 12.17 6.53 -1.59
C PRO A 266 11.08 7.56 -1.93
N ALA A 267 10.99 7.94 -3.20
CA ALA A 267 9.93 8.79 -3.70
C ALA A 267 8.52 8.18 -3.49
N GLY A 268 7.51 9.02 -3.41
CA GLY A 268 6.09 8.68 -3.25
C GLY A 268 5.52 9.11 -1.91
N ASP A 269 4.18 9.15 -1.81
CA ASP A 269 3.49 9.70 -0.64
C ASP A 269 2.89 8.61 0.24
N ILE A 270 2.07 7.71 -0.34
CA ILE A 270 1.47 6.58 0.35
C ILE A 270 1.96 5.30 -0.31
N SER A 271 2.71 4.49 0.43
CA SER A 271 3.30 3.27 -0.12
C SER A 271 2.93 2.04 0.72
N PHE A 272 2.65 0.95 0.02
CA PHE A 272 2.44 -0.37 0.62
C PHE A 272 3.62 -1.25 0.24
N LEU A 273 4.32 -1.77 1.23
CA LEU A 273 5.64 -2.38 1.07
C LEU A 273 5.68 -3.77 1.67
N LEU A 274 6.50 -4.65 1.10
CA LEU A 274 6.76 -6.00 1.60
C LEU A 274 7.94 -6.02 2.58
N ASP A 275 8.79 -5.02 2.56
CA ASP A 275 9.85 -4.82 3.55
C ASP A 275 10.21 -3.34 3.70
N ILE A 276 10.89 -3.00 4.80
CA ILE A 276 11.34 -1.65 5.13
C ILE A 276 12.79 -1.66 5.61
N PRO A 277 13.54 -0.55 5.48
CA PRO A 277 14.91 -0.50 5.91
C PRO A 277 15.06 -0.51 7.44
N ALA A 278 16.21 -0.98 7.90
CA ALA A 278 16.67 -0.80 9.26
C ALA A 278 17.26 0.60 9.44
N ILE A 279 17.04 1.21 10.60
CA ILE A 279 17.77 2.42 10.96
C ILE A 279 19.25 2.07 11.16
N ARG A 280 20.13 2.84 10.54
CA ARG A 280 21.57 2.64 10.67
C ARG A 280 22.05 2.95 12.10
N CYS A 281 23.11 2.30 12.50
CA CYS A 281 23.90 2.66 13.67
C CYS A 281 25.33 2.95 13.25
N PHE A 282 26.15 3.48 14.14
CA PHE A 282 27.55 3.81 13.88
C PHE A 282 28.47 2.58 13.62
N LYS A 283 27.93 1.38 13.80
CA LYS A 283 28.70 0.15 13.58
C LYS A 283 28.69 -0.22 12.09
N PRO A 284 29.77 -0.80 11.59
CA PRO A 284 29.79 -1.41 10.26
C PRO A 284 28.70 -2.47 10.11
N ILE A 285 28.14 -2.60 8.91
CA ILE A 285 27.07 -3.56 8.61
C ILE A 285 27.44 -4.99 9.03
N SER A 286 28.70 -5.38 8.87
CA SER A 286 29.23 -6.70 9.27
C SER A 286 29.11 -7.00 10.76
N GLN A 287 28.96 -5.97 11.60
CA GLN A 287 28.79 -6.09 13.05
C GLN A 287 27.32 -5.99 13.49
N HIS A 288 26.41 -5.83 12.56
CA HIS A 288 24.98 -5.78 12.84
C HIS A 288 24.40 -7.18 13.00
N GLY A 289 23.55 -7.38 13.98
CA GLY A 289 22.72 -8.57 14.07
C GLY A 289 21.70 -8.64 12.92
N PRO A 290 21.07 -9.79 12.70
CA PRO A 290 20.18 -10.01 11.56
C PRO A 290 19.05 -8.97 11.41
N GLN A 291 18.52 -8.48 12.53
CA GLN A 291 17.43 -7.50 12.54
C GLN A 291 17.89 -6.07 12.20
N SER A 292 19.18 -5.80 12.25
CA SER A 292 19.76 -4.50 11.93
C SER A 292 20.43 -4.49 10.55
N GLN A 293 20.36 -5.61 9.83
CA GLN A 293 20.77 -5.65 8.43
C GLN A 293 19.80 -4.81 7.58
N PRO A 294 20.26 -4.23 6.47
CA PRO A 294 19.37 -3.59 5.52
C PRO A 294 18.18 -4.50 5.19
N GLY A 295 16.98 -3.94 5.11
CA GLY A 295 15.80 -4.63 4.66
C GLY A 295 15.89 -4.94 3.18
N ILE A 296 16.63 -6.00 2.85
CA ILE A 296 16.90 -6.40 1.47
C ILE A 296 16.09 -7.65 1.19
N ILE A 297 15.18 -7.55 0.24
CA ILE A 297 14.55 -8.71 -0.37
C ILE A 297 15.48 -9.19 -1.48
N ARG A 298 15.90 -10.46 -1.40
CA ARG A 298 16.71 -11.11 -2.41
C ARG A 298 15.83 -11.95 -3.30
N ILE A 299 15.83 -11.66 -4.58
CA ILE A 299 15.10 -12.38 -5.61
C ILE A 299 16.10 -13.13 -6.49
N LYS A 300 15.88 -14.42 -6.66
CA LYS A 300 16.69 -15.31 -7.49
C LYS A 300 15.95 -15.69 -8.76
N LYS A 301 16.71 -16.13 -9.78
CA LYS A 301 16.12 -16.75 -10.95
C LYS A 301 15.32 -17.99 -10.53
N GLY A 302 14.10 -18.10 -11.01
CA GLY A 302 13.19 -19.21 -10.68
C GLY A 302 12.28 -18.95 -9.47
N ASP A 303 12.47 -17.86 -8.73
CA ASP A 303 11.58 -17.52 -7.62
C ASP A 303 10.18 -17.14 -8.15
N GLU A 304 9.17 -17.59 -7.44
CA GLU A 304 7.79 -17.13 -7.66
C GLU A 304 7.65 -15.65 -7.27
N GLY A 305 6.69 -14.96 -7.89
CA GLY A 305 6.41 -13.57 -7.61
C GLY A 305 5.87 -13.37 -6.19
N LEU A 306 6.27 -12.27 -5.59
CA LEU A 306 5.77 -11.82 -4.30
C LEU A 306 4.41 -11.15 -4.46
N ARG A 307 3.47 -11.46 -3.59
CA ARG A 307 2.10 -10.92 -3.66
C ARG A 307 1.91 -9.75 -2.74
N LEU A 308 1.36 -8.68 -3.28
CA LEU A 308 0.91 -7.50 -2.55
C LEU A 308 -0.56 -7.27 -2.87
N ASN A 309 -1.43 -7.71 -1.99
CA ASN A 309 -2.88 -7.63 -2.18
C ASN A 309 -3.48 -6.63 -1.21
N LEU A 310 -4.25 -5.70 -1.73
CA LEU A 310 -4.90 -4.63 -0.98
C LEU A 310 -6.39 -4.55 -1.35
N MET A 311 -7.17 -3.95 -0.47
CA MET A 311 -8.56 -3.59 -0.74
C MET A 311 -8.80 -2.15 -0.29
N PHE A 312 -9.33 -1.34 -1.18
CA PHE A 312 -9.63 0.07 -0.96
C PHE A 312 -11.13 0.25 -0.76
N ASP A 313 -11.49 0.93 0.31
CA ASP A 313 -12.85 1.38 0.60
C ASP A 313 -12.91 2.90 0.52
N PHE A 314 -13.47 3.39 -0.55
CA PHE A 314 -13.66 4.81 -0.85
C PHE A 314 -15.09 5.31 -0.58
N ARG A 315 -15.93 4.45 -0.02
CA ARG A 315 -17.35 4.73 0.25
C ARG A 315 -17.57 5.71 1.39
#